data_e42fc95824cfef27709549ebc7f3f259
#
_entry.id   e42fc95824cfef27709549ebc7f3f259
#
_cell.length_a   1.000
_cell.length_b   1.000
_cell.length_c   1.000
_cell.angle_alpha   90.00
_cell.angle_beta   90.00
_cell.angle_gamma   90.00
#
_symmetry.space_group_name_H-M   'P 1'
#
loop_
_entity.id
_entity.type
_entity.pdbx_description
1 polymer ?
#
loop_
_entity_poly.entity_id
_entity_poly.type
_entity_poly.pdbx_seq_one_letter_code
_entity_poly.pdbx_strand_id
1 'polypeptide(L)'
;MTDAAALAELGRRTFTETFAADNTPDDLVMFLDATYGEVVQQRELASSHLMYFLAEVQGLPVAFVLLRQGKPSPFVDDPTAVEIQRLYVDRAFHGSGLAQRMMDESVRIATLRGAGSLFLGVWEHNARALRFYAAQGFVPVGQQGFMLGNDPQTDLVMQRRLGN
;
A
#
# COMPACT_ATOMS: atom_id res chain seq x y z
N MET A 1 -6.25 16.34 -15.39
CA MET A 1 -6.31 14.86 -15.16
C MET A 1 -7.17 14.66 -13.92
N THR A 2 -8.05 13.67 -13.90
CA THR A 2 -8.83 13.33 -12.70
C THR A 2 -7.92 12.64 -11.67
N ASP A 3 -8.25 12.72 -10.37
CA ASP A 3 -7.48 12.01 -9.31
C ASP A 3 -7.42 10.51 -9.57
N ALA A 4 -8.50 9.93 -10.10
CA ALA A 4 -8.55 8.51 -10.45
C ALA A 4 -7.54 8.14 -11.56
N ALA A 5 -7.47 8.96 -12.62
CA ALA A 5 -6.51 8.74 -13.70
C ALA A 5 -5.05 8.90 -13.21
N ALA A 6 -4.81 9.91 -12.37
CA ALA A 6 -3.49 10.16 -11.78
C ALA A 6 -3.04 9.01 -10.86
N LEU A 7 -3.95 8.49 -10.03
CA LEU A 7 -3.71 7.33 -9.17
C LEU A 7 -3.45 6.06 -9.98
N ALA A 8 -4.24 5.82 -11.04
CA ALA A 8 -4.04 4.67 -11.91
C ALA A 8 -2.67 4.70 -12.59
N GLU A 9 -2.28 5.84 -13.15
CA GLU A 9 -0.98 6.02 -13.80
C GLU A 9 0.17 5.83 -12.81
N LEU A 10 0.13 6.52 -11.67
CA LEU A 10 1.16 6.42 -10.64
C LEU A 10 1.27 5.00 -10.09
N GLY A 11 0.13 4.34 -9.83
CA GLY A 11 0.08 2.97 -9.34
C GLY A 11 0.70 1.98 -10.33
N ARG A 12 0.32 2.05 -11.60
CA ARG A 12 0.91 1.20 -12.66
C ARG A 12 2.42 1.39 -12.75
N ARG A 13 2.88 2.63 -12.81
CA ARG A 13 4.30 2.95 -12.93
C ARG A 13 5.10 2.43 -11.75
N THR A 14 4.72 2.79 -10.52
CA THR A 14 5.45 2.43 -9.32
C THR A 14 5.43 0.93 -9.03
N PHE A 15 4.32 0.25 -9.33
CA PHE A 15 4.22 -1.21 -9.21
C PHE A 15 5.15 -1.89 -10.22
N THR A 16 5.11 -1.48 -11.48
CA THR A 16 5.99 -2.01 -12.54
C THR A 16 7.46 -1.81 -12.19
N GLU A 17 7.85 -0.61 -11.77
CA GLU A 17 9.23 -0.32 -11.35
C GLU A 17 9.72 -1.19 -10.19
N THR A 18 8.81 -1.63 -9.32
CA THR A 18 9.15 -2.43 -8.16
C THR A 18 9.22 -3.92 -8.46
N PHE A 19 8.29 -4.44 -9.28
CA PHE A 19 8.05 -5.87 -9.38
C PHE A 19 8.31 -6.48 -10.77
N ALA A 20 8.57 -5.68 -11.81
CA ALA A 20 8.75 -6.22 -13.16
C ALA A 20 9.94 -7.15 -13.31
N ALA A 21 11.00 -6.98 -12.51
CA ALA A 21 12.18 -7.82 -12.58
C ALA A 21 11.94 -9.26 -12.03
N ASP A 22 10.95 -9.40 -11.17
CA ASP A 22 10.68 -10.64 -10.42
C ASP A 22 9.43 -11.38 -10.94
N ASN A 23 8.73 -10.83 -11.94
CA ASN A 23 7.47 -11.38 -12.44
C ASN A 23 7.46 -11.49 -13.96
N THR A 24 6.65 -12.44 -14.48
CA THR A 24 6.46 -12.53 -15.92
C THR A 24 5.68 -11.32 -16.47
N PRO A 25 5.95 -10.88 -17.71
CA PRO A 25 5.19 -9.76 -18.29
C PRO A 25 3.68 -10.00 -18.32
N ASP A 26 3.23 -11.23 -18.58
CA ASP A 26 1.82 -11.58 -18.67
C ASP A 26 1.12 -11.48 -17.32
N ASP A 27 1.73 -12.02 -16.26
CA ASP A 27 1.18 -11.94 -14.90
C ASP A 27 1.15 -10.48 -14.40
N LEU A 28 2.21 -9.72 -14.71
CA LEU A 28 2.28 -8.31 -14.38
C LEU A 28 1.16 -7.51 -15.06
N VAL A 29 0.93 -7.71 -16.36
CA VAL A 29 -0.15 -7.05 -17.11
C VAL A 29 -1.52 -7.41 -16.54
N MET A 30 -1.78 -8.70 -16.28
CA MET A 30 -3.03 -9.16 -15.68
C MET A 30 -3.30 -8.45 -14.34
N PHE A 31 -2.30 -8.40 -13.47
CA PHE A 31 -2.42 -7.72 -12.18
C PHE A 31 -2.66 -6.23 -12.32
N LEU A 32 -1.89 -5.55 -13.19
CA LEU A 32 -2.01 -4.12 -13.40
C LEU A 32 -3.38 -3.74 -13.97
N ASP A 33 -3.91 -4.51 -14.90
CA ASP A 33 -5.23 -4.24 -15.51
C ASP A 33 -6.38 -4.47 -14.53
N ALA A 34 -6.24 -5.45 -13.64
CA ALA A 34 -7.23 -5.70 -12.59
C ALA A 34 -7.18 -4.67 -11.44
N THR A 35 -6.01 -4.05 -11.21
CA THR A 35 -5.75 -3.25 -9.99
C THR A 35 -5.68 -1.75 -10.28
N TYR A 36 -5.12 -1.36 -11.42
CA TYR A 36 -4.86 0.04 -11.78
C TYR A 36 -5.50 0.41 -13.11
N GLY A 37 -6.70 0.91 -13.04
CA GLY A 37 -7.44 1.50 -14.16
C GLY A 37 -8.34 2.61 -13.64
N GLU A 38 -8.59 3.63 -14.42
CA GLU A 38 -9.37 4.82 -13.96
C GLU A 38 -10.70 4.41 -13.31
N VAL A 39 -11.43 3.45 -13.90
CA VAL A 39 -12.70 2.95 -13.35
C VAL A 39 -12.52 2.27 -11.98
N VAL A 40 -11.39 1.56 -11.78
CA VAL A 40 -11.09 0.91 -10.50
C VAL A 40 -10.86 1.98 -9.44
N GLN A 41 -9.99 2.96 -9.72
CA GLN A 41 -9.69 4.04 -8.79
C GLN A 41 -10.91 4.94 -8.52
N GLN A 42 -11.79 5.18 -9.50
CA GLN A 42 -13.05 5.88 -9.27
C GLN A 42 -13.93 5.16 -8.25
N ARG A 43 -14.06 3.82 -8.34
CA ARG A 43 -14.82 3.02 -7.37
C ARG A 43 -14.15 3.03 -6.00
N GLU A 44 -12.83 2.94 -5.94
CA GLU A 44 -12.09 3.01 -4.68
C GLU A 44 -12.25 4.38 -4.00
N LEU A 45 -12.15 5.48 -4.75
CA LEU A 45 -12.35 6.85 -4.25
C LEU A 45 -13.80 7.10 -3.76
N ALA A 46 -14.78 6.42 -4.33
CA ALA A 46 -16.17 6.50 -3.90
C ALA A 46 -16.50 5.66 -2.64
N SER A 47 -15.58 4.82 -2.20
CA SER A 47 -15.80 3.91 -1.06
C SER A 47 -15.56 4.61 0.27
N SER A 48 -16.52 4.55 1.19
CA SER A 48 -16.38 5.09 2.55
C SER A 48 -15.37 4.34 3.44
N HIS A 49 -14.97 3.14 3.04
CA HIS A 49 -14.01 2.29 3.78
C HIS A 49 -12.56 2.47 3.31
N LEU A 50 -12.37 3.18 2.20
CA LEU A 50 -11.07 3.42 1.60
C LEU A 50 -10.69 4.89 1.73
N MET A 51 -9.42 5.15 2.00
CA MET A 51 -8.90 6.50 2.17
C MET A 51 -7.60 6.61 1.36
N TYR A 52 -7.63 7.44 0.32
CA TYR A 52 -6.45 7.81 -0.42
C TYR A 52 -5.87 9.13 0.09
N PHE A 53 -4.56 9.21 0.11
CA PHE A 53 -3.85 10.49 0.16
C PHE A 53 -2.59 10.44 -0.71
N LEU A 54 -2.26 11.58 -1.27
CA LEU A 54 -1.21 11.77 -2.27
C LEU A 54 -0.16 12.73 -1.74
N ALA A 55 1.08 12.54 -2.17
CA ALA A 55 2.09 13.61 -2.16
C ALA A 55 2.30 14.10 -3.58
N GLU A 56 2.34 15.41 -3.73
CA GLU A 56 2.56 16.08 -5.02
C GLU A 56 3.80 16.96 -4.98
N VAL A 57 4.49 16.99 -6.10
CA VAL A 57 5.59 17.94 -6.36
C VAL A 57 5.27 18.68 -7.64
N GLN A 58 5.18 20.00 -7.57
CA GLN A 58 4.79 20.85 -8.69
C GLN A 58 3.46 20.44 -9.37
N GLY A 59 2.49 19.99 -8.56
CA GLY A 59 1.18 19.54 -9.04
C GLY A 59 1.17 18.15 -9.69
N LEU A 60 2.26 17.40 -9.61
CA LEU A 60 2.34 16.03 -10.11
C LEU A 60 2.37 15.04 -8.93
N PRO A 61 1.49 14.02 -8.91
CA PRO A 61 1.51 12.98 -7.90
C PRO A 61 2.80 12.15 -7.98
N VAL A 62 3.50 12.04 -6.85
CA VAL A 62 4.78 11.31 -6.75
C VAL A 62 4.76 10.20 -5.70
N ALA A 63 3.75 10.17 -4.85
CA ALA A 63 3.51 9.09 -3.91
C ALA A 63 2.03 9.00 -3.55
N PHE A 64 1.57 7.83 -3.16
CA PHE A 64 0.23 7.66 -2.60
C PHE A 64 0.18 6.56 -1.54
N VAL A 65 -0.80 6.68 -0.66
CA VAL A 65 -1.22 5.64 0.26
C VAL A 65 -2.70 5.35 0.07
N LEU A 66 -3.05 4.08 0.17
CA LEU A 66 -4.41 3.62 0.31
C LEU A 66 -4.55 2.92 1.66
N LEU A 67 -5.36 3.49 2.54
CA LEU A 67 -5.78 2.87 3.79
C LEU A 67 -7.15 2.22 3.62
N ARG A 68 -7.34 1.06 4.25
CA ARG A 68 -8.63 0.35 4.29
C ARG A 68 -9.05 0.09 5.73
N GLN A 69 -10.28 0.52 6.07
CA GLN A 69 -10.91 0.29 7.36
C GLN A 69 -12.00 -0.79 7.26
N GLY A 70 -12.25 -1.49 8.35
CA GLY A 70 -13.38 -2.45 8.44
C GLY A 70 -13.14 -3.81 7.79
N LYS A 71 -11.90 -4.12 7.39
CA LYS A 71 -11.52 -5.46 6.93
C LYS A 71 -10.53 -6.08 7.92
N PRO A 72 -11.01 -6.92 8.86
CA PRO A 72 -10.13 -7.57 9.82
C PRO A 72 -9.18 -8.55 9.10
N SER A 73 -7.98 -8.68 9.64
CA SER A 73 -7.04 -9.73 9.28
C SER A 73 -7.10 -10.86 10.32
N PRO A 74 -7.09 -12.14 9.91
CA PRO A 74 -7.08 -13.26 10.86
C PRO A 74 -5.81 -13.31 11.72
N PHE A 75 -4.78 -12.57 11.35
CA PHE A 75 -3.50 -12.50 12.05
C PHE A 75 -3.37 -11.31 12.99
N VAL A 76 -4.35 -10.39 12.99
CA VAL A 76 -4.32 -9.14 13.76
C VAL A 76 -5.44 -9.15 14.78
N ASP A 77 -5.10 -9.33 16.06
CA ASP A 77 -6.04 -9.32 17.17
C ASP A 77 -6.35 -7.87 17.61
N ASP A 78 -6.96 -7.12 16.70
CA ASP A 78 -7.41 -5.75 16.92
C ASP A 78 -8.56 -5.44 15.95
N PRO A 79 -9.81 -5.39 16.42
CA PRO A 79 -10.97 -5.13 15.56
C PRO A 79 -10.99 -3.71 14.98
N THR A 80 -10.20 -2.80 15.51
CA THR A 80 -10.09 -1.41 15.05
C THR A 80 -8.93 -1.21 14.08
N ALA A 81 -8.16 -2.27 13.78
CA ALA A 81 -6.99 -2.18 12.92
C ALA A 81 -7.33 -1.63 11.54
N VAL A 82 -6.46 -0.76 11.04
CA VAL A 82 -6.52 -0.20 9.69
C VAL A 82 -5.41 -0.82 8.84
N GLU A 83 -5.75 -1.25 7.63
CA GLU A 83 -4.79 -1.79 6.69
C GLU A 83 -4.16 -0.69 5.84
N ILE A 84 -2.83 -0.71 5.72
CA ILE A 84 -2.13 -0.05 4.63
C ILE A 84 -2.16 -0.98 3.43
N GLN A 85 -3.16 -0.80 2.57
CA GLN A 85 -3.34 -1.66 1.40
C GLN A 85 -2.31 -1.36 0.32
N ARG A 86 -1.90 -0.10 0.18
CA ARG A 86 -0.86 0.35 -0.76
C ARG A 86 -0.08 1.51 -0.16
N LEU A 87 1.23 1.50 -0.33
CA LEU A 87 2.13 2.61 -0.09
C LEU A 87 3.18 2.59 -1.19
N TYR A 88 3.11 3.54 -2.11
CA TYR A 88 4.03 3.63 -3.23
C TYR A 88 4.60 5.04 -3.34
N VAL A 89 5.89 5.07 -3.65
CA VAL A 89 6.67 6.30 -3.89
C VAL A 89 7.39 6.14 -5.21
N ASP A 90 7.26 7.12 -6.09
CA ASP A 90 7.99 7.20 -7.35
C ASP A 90 9.49 7.03 -7.11
N ARG A 91 10.13 6.25 -7.95
CA ARG A 91 11.55 5.89 -7.83
C ARG A 91 12.48 7.11 -7.74
N ALA A 92 12.14 8.19 -8.43
CA ALA A 92 12.89 9.44 -8.38
C ALA A 92 12.96 10.06 -6.97
N PHE A 93 12.02 9.71 -6.10
CA PHE A 93 11.93 10.21 -4.71
C PHE A 93 12.36 9.18 -3.66
N HIS A 94 12.93 8.04 -4.06
CA HIS A 94 13.51 7.09 -3.11
C HIS A 94 14.70 7.73 -2.37
N GLY A 95 14.78 7.51 -1.06
CA GLY A 95 15.82 8.10 -0.22
C GLY A 95 15.60 9.57 0.17
N SER A 96 14.56 10.23 -0.33
CA SER A 96 14.22 11.63 0.00
C SER A 96 13.52 11.82 1.36
N GLY A 97 13.20 10.74 2.07
CA GLY A 97 12.36 10.76 3.27
C GLY A 97 10.85 10.80 2.99
N LEU A 98 10.43 10.78 1.72
CA LEU A 98 9.01 10.87 1.36
C LEU A 98 8.21 9.66 1.88
N ALA A 99 8.74 8.44 1.78
CA ALA A 99 8.08 7.24 2.32
C ALA A 99 7.84 7.36 3.83
N GLN A 100 8.77 7.95 4.59
CA GLN A 100 8.62 8.23 6.01
C GLN A 100 7.45 9.18 6.26
N ARG A 101 7.36 10.29 5.53
CA ARG A 101 6.25 11.25 5.67
C ARG A 101 4.90 10.61 5.34
N MET A 102 4.84 9.76 4.31
CA MET A 102 3.62 9.02 3.96
C MET A 102 3.22 8.05 5.08
N MET A 103 4.19 7.40 5.72
CA MET A 103 3.94 6.54 6.88
C MET A 103 3.47 7.34 8.11
N ASP A 104 4.10 8.48 8.41
CA ASP A 104 3.71 9.35 9.53
C ASP A 104 2.28 9.84 9.36
N GLU A 105 1.90 10.20 8.13
CA GLU A 105 0.53 10.61 7.81
C GLU A 105 -0.46 9.43 7.92
N SER A 106 -0.05 8.22 7.53
CA SER A 106 -0.85 7.00 7.72
C SER A 106 -1.16 6.75 9.19
N VAL A 107 -0.15 6.88 10.05
CA VAL A 107 -0.29 6.77 11.51
C VAL A 107 -1.24 7.83 12.05
N ARG A 108 -1.05 9.09 11.63
CA ARG A 108 -1.90 10.22 12.07
C ARG A 108 -3.36 9.99 11.70
N ILE A 109 -3.63 9.61 10.45
CA ILE A 109 -5.01 9.36 9.96
C ILE A 109 -5.63 8.17 10.68
N ALA A 110 -4.91 7.06 10.82
CA ALA A 110 -5.40 5.87 11.51
C ALA A 110 -5.74 6.19 12.99
N THR A 111 -4.86 6.91 13.68
CA THR A 111 -5.10 7.35 15.07
C THR A 111 -6.35 8.24 15.19
N LEU A 112 -6.51 9.20 14.29
CA LEU A 112 -7.71 10.06 14.26
C LEU A 112 -9.00 9.27 13.98
N ARG A 113 -8.89 8.12 13.33
CA ARG A 113 -10.00 7.19 13.07
C ARG A 113 -10.22 6.18 14.19
N GLY A 114 -9.47 6.28 15.29
CA GLY A 114 -9.60 5.40 16.46
C GLY A 114 -8.99 4.02 16.28
N ALA A 115 -8.06 3.86 15.33
CA ALA A 115 -7.38 2.59 15.15
C ALA A 115 -6.40 2.31 16.29
N GLY A 116 -6.42 1.09 16.81
CA GLY A 116 -5.44 0.60 17.79
C GLY A 116 -4.16 0.09 17.12
N SER A 117 -4.20 -0.22 15.84
CA SER A 117 -3.03 -0.66 15.08
C SER A 117 -3.16 -0.40 13.58
N LEU A 118 -2.00 -0.38 12.90
CA LEU A 118 -1.86 -0.51 11.46
C LEU A 118 -1.34 -1.91 11.13
N PHE A 119 -1.80 -2.48 10.00
CA PHE A 119 -1.23 -3.70 9.45
C PHE A 119 -1.12 -3.61 7.93
N LEU A 120 -0.34 -4.51 7.35
CA LEU A 120 -0.11 -4.60 5.92
C LEU A 120 0.33 -6.00 5.51
N GLY A 121 0.14 -6.33 4.23
CA GLY A 121 0.82 -7.43 3.57
C GLY A 121 2.03 -6.90 2.79
N VAL A 122 3.14 -7.61 2.85
CA VAL A 122 4.35 -7.29 2.09
C VAL A 122 4.98 -8.56 1.56
N TRP A 123 5.27 -8.59 0.25
CA TRP A 123 5.92 -9.74 -0.38
C TRP A 123 7.20 -10.16 0.36
N GLU A 124 7.31 -11.45 0.68
CA GLU A 124 8.39 -11.98 1.52
C GLU A 124 9.80 -11.75 0.95
N HIS A 125 9.92 -11.55 -0.37
CA HIS A 125 11.20 -11.26 -1.02
C HIS A 125 11.46 -9.76 -1.23
N ASN A 126 10.55 -8.86 -0.87
CA ASN A 126 10.76 -7.42 -0.94
C ASN A 126 11.61 -6.92 0.25
N ALA A 127 12.91 -7.26 0.24
CA ALA A 127 13.82 -6.94 1.33
C ALA A 127 13.89 -5.43 1.67
N ARG A 128 13.69 -4.55 0.67
CA ARG A 128 13.68 -3.09 0.90
C ARG A 128 12.46 -2.68 1.71
N ALA A 129 11.27 -3.14 1.33
CA ALA A 129 10.04 -2.81 2.04
C ALA A 129 10.03 -3.42 3.44
N LEU A 130 10.48 -4.67 3.59
CA LEU A 130 10.59 -5.34 4.89
C LEU A 130 11.47 -4.54 5.87
N ARG A 131 12.64 -4.07 5.42
CA ARG A 131 13.51 -3.21 6.25
C ARG A 131 12.86 -1.88 6.59
N PHE A 132 12.16 -1.27 5.64
CA PHE A 132 11.44 -0.01 5.88
C PHE A 132 10.37 -0.20 6.94
N TYR A 133 9.48 -1.19 6.79
CA TYR A 133 8.41 -1.42 7.76
C TYR A 133 8.92 -1.84 9.14
N ALA A 134 9.97 -2.66 9.22
CA ALA A 134 10.61 -2.99 10.48
C ALA A 134 11.15 -1.73 11.19
N ALA A 135 11.81 -0.82 10.47
CA ALA A 135 12.28 0.46 11.00
C ALA A 135 11.12 1.37 11.45
N GLN A 136 9.91 1.20 10.89
CA GLN A 136 8.69 1.89 11.32
C GLN A 136 7.97 1.21 12.50
N GLY A 137 8.55 0.18 13.10
CA GLY A 137 7.99 -0.51 14.26
C GLY A 137 6.94 -1.58 13.91
N PHE A 138 6.85 -1.99 12.65
CA PHE A 138 6.04 -3.15 12.28
C PHE A 138 6.78 -4.44 12.59
N VAL A 139 6.04 -5.42 13.10
CA VAL A 139 6.52 -6.77 13.39
C VAL A 139 5.71 -7.80 12.61
N PRO A 140 6.31 -8.90 12.13
CA PRO A 140 5.57 -9.98 11.48
C PRO A 140 4.61 -10.65 12.46
N VAL A 141 3.36 -10.88 12.00
CA VAL A 141 2.31 -11.53 12.80
C VAL A 141 1.67 -12.72 12.08
N GLY A 142 1.94 -12.91 10.79
CA GLY A 142 1.42 -14.03 10.01
C GLY A 142 1.89 -14.00 8.56
N GLN A 143 1.32 -14.89 7.76
CA GLN A 143 1.56 -15.00 6.32
C GLN A 143 0.23 -15.22 5.60
N GLN A 144 0.10 -14.67 4.40
CA GLN A 144 -1.07 -14.84 3.55
C GLN A 144 -0.66 -15.04 2.08
N GLY A 145 -1.50 -15.73 1.33
CA GLY A 145 -1.32 -15.85 -0.11
C GLY A 145 -1.66 -14.55 -0.81
N PHE A 146 -0.92 -14.25 -1.85
CA PHE A 146 -1.15 -13.14 -2.78
C PHE A 146 -1.05 -13.66 -4.21
N MET A 147 -2.04 -13.34 -5.06
CA MET A 147 -2.00 -13.71 -6.48
C MET A 147 -1.55 -12.53 -7.33
N LEU A 148 -0.42 -12.68 -8.02
CA LEU A 148 0.04 -11.73 -9.00
C LEU A 148 -0.19 -12.33 -10.40
N GLY A 149 -1.27 -11.94 -11.06
CA GLY A 149 -1.71 -12.66 -12.26
C GLY A 149 -2.05 -14.12 -11.92
N ASN A 150 -1.33 -15.06 -12.50
CA ASN A 150 -1.44 -16.50 -12.20
C ASN A 150 -0.37 -17.01 -11.24
N ASP A 151 0.56 -16.15 -10.80
CA ASP A 151 1.65 -16.52 -9.91
C ASP A 151 1.24 -16.43 -8.43
N PRO A 152 1.17 -17.57 -7.70
CA PRO A 152 0.89 -17.56 -6.27
C PRO A 152 2.13 -17.17 -5.48
N GLN A 153 2.06 -16.04 -4.80
CA GLN A 153 3.12 -15.49 -3.94
C GLN A 153 2.72 -15.50 -2.47
N THR A 154 3.67 -15.28 -1.59
CA THR A 154 3.45 -15.18 -0.14
C THR A 154 3.78 -13.78 0.34
N ASP A 155 2.81 -13.17 1.04
CA ASP A 155 3.03 -11.94 1.78
C ASP A 155 3.22 -12.25 3.27
N LEU A 156 4.18 -11.57 3.90
CA LEU A 156 4.22 -11.44 5.35
C LEU A 156 3.18 -10.42 5.79
N VAL A 157 2.34 -10.78 6.74
CA VAL A 157 1.45 -9.84 7.42
C VAL A 157 2.24 -9.20 8.56
N MET A 158 2.38 -7.89 8.52
CA MET A 158 3.10 -7.12 9.55
C MET A 158 2.13 -6.16 10.24
N GLN A 159 2.29 -6.00 11.57
CA GLN A 159 1.47 -5.13 12.40
C GLN A 159 2.32 -4.15 13.19
N ARG A 160 1.83 -2.92 13.34
CA ARG A 160 2.33 -1.89 14.25
C ARG A 160 1.18 -1.45 15.17
N ARG A 161 1.34 -1.61 16.49
CA ARG A 161 0.41 -1.03 17.46
C ARG A 161 0.61 0.48 17.52
N LEU A 162 -0.52 1.20 17.57
CA LEU A 162 -0.53 2.64 17.76
C LEU A 162 -0.67 2.90 19.26
N GLY A 163 0.20 3.71 19.84
CA GLY A 163 0.07 4.13 21.23
C GLY A 163 -1.18 5.00 21.42
N ASN A 164 -1.85 4.81 22.52
CA ASN A 164 -2.90 5.73 23.00
C ASN A 164 -2.28 7.06 23.39
#